data_9c3b6049a3e4a03e16e40eaad2785427
#
_entry.id   9c3b6049a3e4a03e16e40eaad2785427
#
_cell.length_a   1.000
_cell.length_b   1.000
_cell.length_c   1.000
_cell.angle_alpha   90.00
_cell.angle_beta   90.00
_cell.angle_gamma   90.00
#
_symmetry.space_group_name_H-M   'P 1'
#
loop_
_entity.id
_entity.type
_entity.pdbx_description
1 polymer ?
#
loop_
_entity_poly.entity_id
_entity_poly.type
_entity_poly.pdbx_seq_one_letter_code
_entity_poly.pdbx_strand_id
1 'polypeptide(L)'
;MPATPQLQLICTDFDGTLHSDFTEPAVPIALQVKLSEVKAAGTQWVINTGRTLEDLQYGLDKANLSVHPDYVVVVEREIYRYEGDEFIPHNEWNERCAAAQAALFAHISDRLPEVFEWVNLHFTASVYEDQWSPFCLIAGNNPDADEIQKYVEKKFADEPLLSFVRNDVYARLSHAEYTKGTALKEVARLLNIPCEGILTAGDHWNDISMLQPECAQWVVAPANAIPEVAQYVRSINGFIAPSDCGLGVLEGLEWALNDI
;
A
#
# COMPACT_ATOMS: atom_id res chain seq x y z
N MET A 1 6.85 -27.23 -22.50
CA MET A 1 5.74 -26.67 -21.70
C MET A 1 6.27 -25.39 -21.09
N PRO A 2 5.52 -24.30 -21.02
CA PRO A 2 5.94 -23.18 -20.19
C PRO A 2 6.11 -23.70 -18.75
N ALA A 3 7.17 -23.29 -18.06
CA ALA A 3 7.36 -23.63 -16.66
C ALA A 3 6.16 -23.09 -15.87
N THR A 4 5.63 -23.89 -14.93
CA THR A 4 4.58 -23.42 -14.00
C THR A 4 5.10 -22.18 -13.30
N PRO A 5 4.31 -21.08 -13.17
CA PRO A 5 4.77 -19.90 -12.51
C PRO A 5 5.13 -20.23 -11.05
N GLN A 6 6.35 -19.88 -10.64
CA GLN A 6 6.79 -20.05 -9.26
C GLN A 6 6.57 -18.75 -8.51
N LEU A 7 6.06 -18.81 -7.28
CA LEU A 7 5.93 -17.64 -6.42
C LEU A 7 7.33 -17.12 -6.04
N GLN A 8 7.66 -15.91 -6.47
CA GLN A 8 9.00 -15.29 -6.30
C GLN A 8 8.95 -14.04 -5.43
N LEU A 9 7.78 -13.36 -5.38
CA LEU A 9 7.60 -12.12 -4.64
C LEU A 9 6.22 -12.09 -4.00
N ILE A 10 6.17 -11.73 -2.72
CA ILE A 10 4.94 -11.43 -1.98
C ILE A 10 4.96 -9.94 -1.66
N CYS A 11 3.90 -9.22 -1.96
CA CYS A 11 3.72 -7.83 -1.57
C CYS A 11 2.43 -7.68 -0.77
N THR A 12 2.54 -7.28 0.49
CA THR A 12 1.38 -7.09 1.37
C THR A 12 1.27 -5.63 1.77
N ASP A 13 0.06 -5.09 1.85
CA ASP A 13 -0.18 -3.95 2.72
C ASP A 13 0.08 -4.33 4.18
N PHE A 14 0.16 -3.35 5.07
CA PHE A 14 0.44 -3.55 6.49
C PHE A 14 -0.85 -3.50 7.32
N ASP A 15 -1.49 -2.34 7.43
CA ASP A 15 -2.64 -2.12 8.31
C ASP A 15 -3.93 -2.69 7.74
N GLY A 16 -4.63 -3.54 8.48
CA GLY A 16 -5.84 -4.20 7.98
C GLY A 16 -5.57 -5.36 7.02
N THR A 17 -4.34 -5.55 6.56
CA THR A 17 -3.95 -6.65 5.68
C THR A 17 -3.01 -7.62 6.39
N LEU A 18 -1.79 -7.21 6.73
CA LEU A 18 -0.84 -8.05 7.47
C LEU A 18 -1.09 -8.00 8.97
N HIS A 19 -1.29 -6.78 9.47
CA HIS A 19 -1.37 -6.39 10.87
C HIS A 19 -2.79 -6.04 11.28
N SER A 20 -3.17 -6.42 12.50
CA SER A 20 -4.43 -6.01 13.14
C SER A 20 -4.15 -5.48 14.55
N ASP A 21 -4.62 -4.27 14.84
CA ASP A 21 -4.57 -3.73 16.21
C ASP A 21 -5.56 -4.42 17.19
N PHE A 22 -6.45 -5.27 16.67
CA PHE A 22 -7.52 -5.92 17.44
C PHE A 22 -7.21 -7.36 17.81
N THR A 23 -6.05 -7.89 17.40
CA THR A 23 -5.65 -9.27 17.66
C THR A 23 -4.31 -9.35 18.39
N GLU A 24 -4.12 -10.42 19.17
CA GLU A 24 -2.86 -10.73 19.83
C GLU A 24 -2.46 -12.18 19.49
N PRO A 25 -1.36 -12.40 18.79
CA PRO A 25 -0.44 -11.40 18.23
C PRO A 25 -1.08 -10.62 17.07
N ALA A 26 -0.61 -9.38 16.86
CA ALA A 26 -1.09 -8.49 15.81
C ALA A 26 -0.86 -9.03 14.39
N VAL A 27 0.19 -9.83 14.20
CA VAL A 27 0.45 -10.63 12.99
C VAL A 27 0.44 -12.11 13.39
N PRO A 28 -0.44 -12.95 12.83
CA PRO A 28 -0.58 -14.35 13.22
C PRO A 28 0.73 -15.14 13.12
N ILE A 29 1.07 -15.92 14.14
CA ILE A 29 2.29 -16.75 14.16
C ILE A 29 2.32 -17.71 12.97
N ALA A 30 1.17 -18.30 12.59
CA ALA A 30 1.08 -19.20 11.44
C ALA A 30 1.50 -18.50 10.13
N LEU A 31 1.13 -17.24 9.93
CA LEU A 31 1.56 -16.45 8.77
C LEU A 31 3.07 -16.18 8.83
N GLN A 32 3.61 -15.81 10.00
CA GLN A 32 5.05 -15.56 10.16
C GLN A 32 5.87 -16.81 9.83
N VAL A 33 5.41 -17.99 10.28
CA VAL A 33 6.04 -19.29 9.96
C VAL A 33 5.99 -19.52 8.45
N LYS A 34 4.82 -19.33 7.81
CA LYS A 34 4.67 -19.52 6.37
C LYS A 34 5.55 -18.56 5.55
N LEU A 35 5.60 -17.29 5.92
CA LEU A 35 6.50 -16.31 5.30
C LEU A 35 7.97 -16.73 5.44
N SER A 36 8.37 -17.22 6.61
CA SER A 36 9.73 -17.72 6.83
C SER A 36 10.05 -18.94 5.94
N GLU A 37 9.09 -19.88 5.77
CA GLU A 37 9.24 -21.05 4.88
C GLU A 37 9.45 -20.63 3.42
N VAL A 38 8.59 -19.77 2.89
CA VAL A 38 8.69 -19.34 1.49
C VAL A 38 9.91 -18.47 1.24
N LYS A 39 10.30 -17.63 2.19
CA LYS A 39 11.56 -16.88 2.12
C LYS A 39 12.78 -17.79 2.10
N ALA A 40 12.80 -18.84 2.92
CA ALA A 40 13.86 -19.85 2.91
C ALA A 40 13.93 -20.62 1.57
N ALA A 41 12.82 -20.71 0.84
CA ALA A 41 12.76 -21.26 -0.51
C ALA A 41 13.17 -20.26 -1.62
N GLY A 42 13.44 -18.99 -1.27
CA GLY A 42 13.92 -17.96 -2.19
C GLY A 42 12.89 -16.90 -2.58
N THR A 43 11.66 -16.97 -2.08
CA THR A 43 10.64 -15.93 -2.31
C THR A 43 11.01 -14.67 -1.54
N GLN A 44 10.92 -13.51 -2.19
CA GLN A 44 11.11 -12.20 -1.55
C GLN A 44 9.80 -11.71 -0.94
N TRP A 45 9.87 -10.91 0.11
CA TRP A 45 8.69 -10.31 0.74
C TRP A 45 8.82 -8.80 0.85
N VAL A 46 7.78 -8.08 0.44
CA VAL A 46 7.65 -6.61 0.48
C VAL A 46 6.46 -6.24 1.36
N ILE A 47 6.64 -5.30 2.29
CA ILE A 47 5.53 -4.57 2.93
C ILE A 47 5.37 -3.24 2.19
N ASN A 48 4.15 -2.92 1.75
CA ASN A 48 3.83 -1.73 0.96
C ASN A 48 2.71 -0.93 1.63
N THR A 49 3.08 0.14 2.36
CA THR A 49 2.20 0.83 3.30
C THR A 49 2.15 2.34 3.10
N GLY A 50 1.07 2.96 3.56
CA GLY A 50 0.95 4.43 3.69
C GLY A 50 1.71 5.01 4.89
N ARG A 51 2.20 4.18 5.81
CA ARG A 51 2.99 4.61 6.97
C ARG A 51 4.32 5.24 6.54
N THR A 52 4.86 6.11 7.37
CA THR A 52 6.25 6.55 7.29
C THR A 52 7.21 5.41 7.66
N LEU A 53 8.48 5.54 7.36
CA LEU A 53 9.46 4.52 7.76
C LEU A 53 9.53 4.36 9.28
N GLU A 54 9.50 5.46 10.02
CA GLU A 54 9.51 5.46 11.48
C GLU A 54 8.27 4.78 12.07
N ASP A 55 7.07 5.11 11.54
CA ASP A 55 5.81 4.50 11.99
C ASP A 55 5.75 3.01 11.65
N LEU A 56 6.30 2.61 10.50
CA LEU A 56 6.38 1.20 10.13
C LEU A 56 7.35 0.45 11.05
N GLN A 57 8.54 0.99 11.32
CA GLN A 57 9.50 0.38 12.25
C GLN A 57 8.88 0.18 13.63
N TYR A 58 8.21 1.21 14.17
CA TYR A 58 7.47 1.09 15.43
C TYR A 58 6.40 -0.01 15.39
N GLY A 59 5.65 -0.11 14.27
CA GLY A 59 4.64 -1.15 14.07
C GLY A 59 5.23 -2.56 14.01
N LEU A 60 6.37 -2.73 13.32
CA LEU A 60 7.09 -4.01 13.23
C LEU A 60 7.65 -4.45 14.59
N ASP A 61 8.22 -3.52 15.34
CA ASP A 61 8.73 -3.77 16.69
C ASP A 61 7.59 -4.19 17.63
N LYS A 62 6.48 -3.47 17.61
CA LYS A 62 5.29 -3.79 18.40
C LYS A 62 4.69 -5.15 18.04
N ALA A 63 4.65 -5.49 16.75
CA ALA A 63 4.17 -6.77 16.28
C ALA A 63 5.11 -7.94 16.62
N ASN A 64 6.33 -7.66 17.02
CA ASN A 64 7.37 -8.63 17.40
C ASN A 64 7.52 -9.75 16.35
N LEU A 65 7.75 -9.34 15.10
CA LEU A 65 7.86 -10.27 13.98
C LEU A 65 9.09 -11.15 14.10
N SER A 66 8.92 -12.45 13.87
CA SER A 66 10.02 -13.43 13.80
C SER A 66 10.68 -13.49 12.41
N VAL A 67 10.13 -12.79 11.43
CA VAL A 67 10.60 -12.73 10.04
C VAL A 67 10.54 -11.28 9.56
N HIS A 68 11.58 -10.81 8.88
CA HIS A 68 11.64 -9.44 8.34
C HIS A 68 11.33 -9.41 6.84
N PRO A 69 10.71 -8.34 6.33
CA PRO A 69 10.57 -8.12 4.88
C PRO A 69 11.96 -7.92 4.24
N ASP A 70 12.09 -8.21 2.95
CA ASP A 70 13.31 -7.92 2.18
C ASP A 70 13.31 -6.47 1.69
N TYR A 71 12.12 -5.94 1.42
CA TYR A 71 11.88 -4.55 1.06
C TYR A 71 10.69 -3.98 1.81
N VAL A 72 10.69 -2.67 1.98
CA VAL A 72 9.50 -1.92 2.38
C VAL A 72 9.26 -0.78 1.40
N VAL A 73 8.00 -0.54 1.10
CA VAL A 73 7.52 0.66 0.42
C VAL A 73 6.75 1.47 1.46
N VAL A 74 7.19 2.67 1.75
CA VAL A 74 6.57 3.56 2.73
C VAL A 74 6.01 4.80 2.07
N VAL A 75 5.08 5.47 2.74
CA VAL A 75 4.29 6.58 2.19
C VAL A 75 3.78 6.27 0.77
N GLU A 76 3.52 4.96 0.51
CA GLU A 76 2.99 4.37 -0.73
C GLU A 76 3.91 4.41 -1.94
N ARG A 77 5.15 4.90 -1.80
CA ARG A 77 6.03 5.18 -2.94
C ARG A 77 7.53 5.09 -2.68
N GLU A 78 8.01 5.37 -1.46
CA GLU A 78 9.45 5.34 -1.16
C GLU A 78 9.91 3.92 -0.88
N ILE A 79 10.94 3.46 -1.58
CA ILE A 79 11.44 2.09 -1.53
C ILE A 79 12.70 2.03 -0.67
N TYR A 80 12.70 1.07 0.26
CA TYR A 80 13.87 0.73 1.09
C TYR A 80 14.10 -0.77 1.06
N ARG A 81 15.36 -1.19 1.03
CA ARG A 81 15.79 -2.58 1.19
C ARG A 81 16.20 -2.83 2.63
N TYR A 82 15.75 -3.94 3.23
CA TYR A 82 16.20 -4.36 4.54
C TYR A 82 17.49 -5.17 4.43
N GLU A 83 18.55 -4.70 5.06
CA GLU A 83 19.88 -5.34 5.04
C GLU A 83 20.65 -5.00 6.31
N GLY A 84 21.16 -6.03 7.02
CA GLY A 84 21.99 -5.83 8.21
C GLY A 84 21.29 -5.07 9.34
N ASP A 85 20.00 -5.33 9.53
CA ASP A 85 19.11 -4.66 10.51
C ASP A 85 18.83 -3.17 10.21
N GLU A 86 19.12 -2.71 8.98
CA GLU A 86 18.86 -1.34 8.54
C GLU A 86 17.99 -1.30 7.28
N PHE A 87 17.24 -0.22 7.11
CA PHE A 87 16.51 0.08 5.88
C PHE A 87 17.32 1.01 4.98
N ILE A 88 17.82 0.48 3.88
CA ILE A 88 18.67 1.19 2.92
C ILE A 88 17.78 1.76 1.81
N PRO A 89 17.75 3.09 1.58
CA PRO A 89 16.90 3.71 0.58
C PRO A 89 17.34 3.36 -0.85
N HIS A 90 16.36 3.16 -1.74
CA HIS A 90 16.59 3.10 -3.17
C HIS A 90 16.67 4.52 -3.75
N ASN A 91 17.84 5.15 -3.62
CA ASN A 91 18.03 6.58 -3.86
C ASN A 91 17.53 7.03 -5.24
N GLU A 92 17.88 6.32 -6.32
CA GLU A 92 17.49 6.70 -7.69
C GLU A 92 15.97 6.84 -7.85
N TRP A 93 15.20 5.90 -7.32
CA TRP A 93 13.74 5.95 -7.37
C TRP A 93 13.18 7.01 -6.42
N ASN A 94 13.65 7.05 -5.17
CA ASN A 94 13.15 7.96 -4.15
C ASN A 94 13.42 9.43 -4.51
N GLU A 95 14.59 9.74 -5.08
CA GLU A 95 14.92 11.09 -5.57
C GLU A 95 14.05 11.51 -6.76
N ARG A 96 13.79 10.61 -7.73
CA ARG A 96 12.86 10.90 -8.84
C ARG A 96 11.45 11.16 -8.32
N CYS A 97 10.98 10.34 -7.38
CA CYS A 97 9.69 10.50 -6.75
C CYS A 97 9.58 11.85 -6.03
N ALA A 98 10.57 12.19 -5.20
CA ALA A 98 10.61 13.45 -4.48
C ALA A 98 10.63 14.67 -5.42
N ALA A 99 11.42 14.62 -6.50
CA ALA A 99 11.48 15.69 -7.48
C ALA A 99 10.15 15.89 -8.23
N ALA A 100 9.48 14.80 -8.63
CA ALA A 100 8.18 14.87 -9.29
C ALA A 100 7.09 15.43 -8.36
N GLN A 101 7.06 14.97 -7.10
CA GLN A 101 6.16 15.50 -6.07
C GLN A 101 6.39 17.00 -5.86
N ALA A 102 7.64 17.42 -5.66
CA ALA A 102 7.97 18.83 -5.43
C ALA A 102 7.55 19.73 -6.61
N ALA A 103 7.77 19.29 -7.84
CA ALA A 103 7.35 20.02 -9.03
C ALA A 103 5.83 20.17 -9.13
N LEU A 104 5.09 19.09 -8.91
CA LEU A 104 3.63 19.08 -8.91
C LEU A 104 3.07 19.99 -7.81
N PHE A 105 3.59 19.84 -6.59
CA PHE A 105 3.09 20.61 -5.44
C PHE A 105 3.41 22.10 -5.54
N ALA A 106 4.56 22.48 -6.09
CA ALA A 106 4.85 23.86 -6.41
C ALA A 106 3.86 24.44 -7.43
N HIS A 107 3.45 23.64 -8.42
CA HIS A 107 2.50 24.06 -9.45
C HIS A 107 1.09 24.35 -8.90
N ILE A 108 0.63 23.54 -7.91
CA ILE A 108 -0.72 23.67 -7.34
C ILE A 108 -0.78 24.56 -6.08
N SER A 109 0.35 25.06 -5.59
CA SER A 109 0.48 25.72 -4.28
C SER A 109 -0.49 26.88 -4.07
N ASP A 110 -0.72 27.71 -5.10
CA ASP A 110 -1.60 28.87 -5.04
C ASP A 110 -3.08 28.51 -4.87
N ARG A 111 -3.45 27.26 -5.16
CA ARG A 111 -4.83 26.76 -5.10
C ARG A 111 -5.15 26.09 -3.75
N LEU A 112 -4.12 25.68 -2.99
CA LEU A 112 -4.28 24.97 -1.71
C LEU A 112 -4.97 25.78 -0.61
N PRO A 113 -4.68 27.10 -0.41
CA PRO A 113 -5.33 27.87 0.64
C PRO A 113 -6.86 27.84 0.56
N GLU A 114 -7.44 27.89 -0.65
CA GLU A 114 -8.89 27.78 -0.84
C GLU A 114 -9.44 26.41 -0.43
N VAL A 115 -8.68 25.34 -0.66
CA VAL A 115 -9.06 23.97 -0.22
C VAL A 115 -9.04 23.86 1.28
N PHE A 116 -7.99 24.36 1.95
CA PHE A 116 -7.89 24.40 3.41
C PHE A 116 -9.06 25.18 4.04
N GLU A 117 -9.33 26.38 3.50
CA GLU A 117 -10.43 27.23 3.98
C GLU A 117 -11.79 26.52 3.81
N TRP A 118 -12.03 25.93 2.63
CA TRP A 118 -13.29 25.25 2.36
C TRP A 118 -13.51 24.05 3.30
N VAL A 119 -12.49 23.21 3.53
CA VAL A 119 -12.61 22.07 4.45
C VAL A 119 -12.89 22.55 5.87
N ASN A 120 -12.12 23.52 6.36
CA ASN A 120 -12.28 24.06 7.73
C ASN A 120 -13.64 24.73 7.95
N LEU A 121 -14.27 25.30 6.92
CA LEU A 121 -15.58 25.94 7.01
C LEU A 121 -16.75 24.94 7.02
N HIS A 122 -16.59 23.77 6.38
CA HIS A 122 -17.71 22.87 6.14
C HIS A 122 -17.65 21.58 6.99
N PHE A 123 -16.47 21.21 7.51
CA PHE A 123 -16.29 19.92 8.19
C PHE A 123 -15.53 20.06 9.51
N THR A 124 -15.80 19.12 10.40
CA THR A 124 -14.94 18.87 11.57
C THR A 124 -13.85 17.91 11.14
N ALA A 125 -12.75 18.44 10.62
CA ALA A 125 -11.63 17.69 10.09
C ALA A 125 -10.30 18.36 10.49
N SER A 126 -9.22 17.57 10.56
CA SER A 126 -7.86 18.10 10.67
C SER A 126 -7.24 18.13 9.28
N VAL A 127 -6.82 19.31 8.84
CA VAL A 127 -6.03 19.49 7.61
C VAL A 127 -4.68 20.09 7.97
N TYR A 128 -3.62 19.50 7.42
CA TYR A 128 -2.24 19.90 7.72
C TYR A 128 -1.33 19.58 6.53
N GLU A 129 -0.10 20.04 6.59
CA GLU A 129 0.97 19.65 5.67
C GLU A 129 2.05 18.85 6.39
N ASP A 130 2.67 17.91 5.71
CA ASP A 130 3.83 17.18 6.18
C ASP A 130 4.96 17.23 5.13
N GLN A 131 6.07 16.55 5.39
CA GLN A 131 7.19 16.56 4.44
C GLN A 131 6.90 15.81 3.13
N TRP A 132 5.81 15.04 3.04
CA TRP A 132 5.45 14.26 1.87
C TRP A 132 4.25 14.80 1.09
N SER A 133 3.46 15.70 1.69
CA SER A 133 2.27 16.25 1.05
C SER A 133 1.94 17.64 1.59
N PRO A 134 1.60 18.60 0.71
CA PRO A 134 1.16 19.93 1.13
C PRO A 134 -0.30 19.94 1.61
N PHE A 135 -0.99 18.80 1.55
CA PHE A 135 -2.35 18.64 2.04
C PHE A 135 -2.54 17.22 2.55
N CYS A 136 -2.68 17.10 3.86
CA CYS A 136 -3.06 15.88 4.56
C CYS A 136 -4.38 16.12 5.27
N LEU A 137 -5.24 15.09 5.32
CA LEU A 137 -6.58 15.12 5.88
C LEU A 137 -6.76 14.01 6.90
N ILE A 138 -7.39 14.35 8.03
CA ILE A 138 -8.06 13.41 8.91
C ILE A 138 -9.50 13.88 9.03
N ALA A 139 -10.43 13.24 8.33
CA ALA A 139 -11.84 13.56 8.36
C ALA A 139 -12.51 13.04 9.65
N GLY A 140 -13.60 13.64 10.04
CA GLY A 140 -14.38 13.21 11.22
C GLY A 140 -15.09 11.86 11.02
N ASN A 141 -15.37 11.49 9.78
CA ASN A 141 -16.03 10.25 9.37
C ASN A 141 -15.87 10.03 7.85
N ASN A 142 -16.24 8.85 7.37
CA ASN A 142 -16.14 8.50 5.95
C ASN A 142 -17.04 9.33 5.01
N PRO A 143 -18.32 9.64 5.34
CA PRO A 143 -19.12 10.55 4.52
C PRO A 143 -18.49 11.92 4.30
N ASP A 144 -17.89 12.52 5.35
CA ASP A 144 -17.17 13.79 5.21
C ASP A 144 -15.94 13.65 4.31
N ALA A 145 -15.18 12.56 4.49
CA ALA A 145 -14.04 12.25 3.62
C ALA A 145 -14.45 12.09 2.15
N ASP A 146 -15.61 11.47 1.87
CA ASP A 146 -16.16 11.33 0.51
C ASP A 146 -16.50 12.68 -0.12
N GLU A 147 -17.08 13.59 0.64
CA GLU A 147 -17.42 14.94 0.14
C GLU A 147 -16.17 15.78 -0.08
N ILE A 148 -15.20 15.70 0.84
CA ILE A 148 -13.92 16.40 0.71
C ILE A 148 -13.16 15.90 -0.51
N GLN A 149 -13.10 14.57 -0.72
CA GLN A 149 -12.47 13.97 -1.89
C GLN A 149 -13.09 14.50 -3.19
N LYS A 150 -14.41 14.45 -3.32
CA LYS A 150 -15.12 14.98 -4.50
C LYS A 150 -14.84 16.44 -4.77
N TYR A 151 -14.75 17.26 -3.71
CA TYR A 151 -14.42 18.67 -3.86
C TYR A 151 -12.99 18.86 -4.36
N VAL A 152 -12.02 18.16 -3.75
CA VAL A 152 -10.60 18.24 -4.14
C VAL A 152 -10.39 17.75 -5.56
N GLU A 153 -10.94 16.60 -5.93
CA GLU A 153 -10.86 16.05 -7.28
C GLU A 153 -11.48 16.99 -8.33
N LYS A 154 -12.61 17.61 -8.01
CA LYS A 154 -13.23 18.62 -8.88
C LYS A 154 -12.39 19.89 -8.99
N LYS A 155 -11.80 20.35 -7.88
CA LYS A 155 -10.97 21.55 -7.83
C LYS A 155 -9.70 21.41 -8.67
N PHE A 156 -9.15 20.22 -8.73
CA PHE A 156 -7.93 19.88 -9.45
C PHE A 156 -8.16 18.97 -10.67
N ALA A 157 -9.36 19.00 -11.26
CA ALA A 157 -9.69 18.16 -12.41
C ALA A 157 -8.83 18.41 -13.66
N ASP A 158 -8.17 19.56 -13.73
CA ASP A 158 -7.21 19.95 -14.75
C ASP A 158 -5.77 19.50 -14.48
N GLU A 159 -5.52 18.82 -13.33
CA GLU A 159 -4.20 18.35 -12.90
C GLU A 159 -4.12 16.80 -13.00
N PRO A 160 -3.87 16.23 -14.16
CA PRO A 160 -3.92 14.78 -14.36
C PRO A 160 -2.85 14.00 -13.57
N LEU A 161 -1.79 14.68 -13.14
CA LEU A 161 -0.74 14.09 -12.32
C LEU A 161 -1.01 14.17 -10.81
N LEU A 162 -2.09 14.85 -10.40
CA LEU A 162 -2.47 14.91 -8.99
C LEU A 162 -3.40 13.76 -8.64
N SER A 163 -3.12 13.12 -7.52
CA SER A 163 -3.94 12.05 -6.95
C SER A 163 -4.32 12.41 -5.52
N PHE A 164 -5.56 12.09 -5.15
CA PHE A 164 -6.04 12.11 -3.76
C PHE A 164 -6.02 10.68 -3.24
N VAL A 165 -4.98 10.35 -2.50
CA VAL A 165 -4.78 9.00 -1.94
C VAL A 165 -5.47 8.91 -0.60
N ARG A 166 -6.34 7.93 -0.44
CA ARG A 166 -7.19 7.77 0.74
C ARG A 166 -7.12 6.37 1.34
N ASN A 167 -7.07 6.32 2.67
CA ASN A 167 -7.29 5.14 3.49
C ASN A 167 -8.22 5.51 4.65
N ASP A 168 -9.47 5.01 4.63
CA ASP A 168 -10.53 5.31 5.60
C ASP A 168 -10.78 6.84 5.70
N VAL A 169 -10.61 7.42 6.87
CA VAL A 169 -10.75 8.87 7.12
C VAL A 169 -9.47 9.67 6.83
N TYR A 170 -8.37 8.99 6.53
CA TYR A 170 -7.07 9.60 6.23
C TYR A 170 -6.89 9.79 4.73
N ALA A 171 -6.42 10.96 4.32
CA ALA A 171 -6.06 11.18 2.94
C ALA A 171 -4.91 12.16 2.79
N ARG A 172 -4.27 12.14 1.62
CA ARG A 172 -3.26 13.11 1.22
C ARG A 172 -3.23 13.32 -0.28
N LEU A 173 -2.71 14.46 -0.72
CA LEU A 173 -2.33 14.65 -2.10
C LEU A 173 -1.03 13.92 -2.41
N SER A 174 -0.95 13.33 -3.59
CA SER A 174 0.21 12.60 -4.08
C SER A 174 0.33 12.73 -5.59
N HIS A 175 1.47 12.36 -6.14
CA HIS A 175 1.65 12.30 -7.59
C HIS A 175 1.09 10.98 -8.14
N ALA A 176 0.24 11.06 -9.18
CA ALA A 176 -0.49 9.91 -9.71
C ALA A 176 0.40 8.79 -10.28
N GLU A 177 1.63 9.10 -10.69
CA GLU A 177 2.57 8.09 -11.21
C GLU A 177 3.36 7.35 -10.11
N TYR A 178 3.28 7.80 -8.85
CA TYR A 178 3.99 7.18 -7.72
C TYR A 178 2.99 6.63 -6.71
N THR A 179 2.64 5.37 -6.92
CA THR A 179 1.62 4.63 -6.16
C THR A 179 2.20 3.33 -5.61
N LYS A 180 1.46 2.64 -4.74
CA LYS A 180 1.82 1.28 -4.29
C LYS A 180 2.11 0.34 -5.48
N GLY A 181 1.34 0.44 -6.57
CA GLY A 181 1.52 -0.39 -7.76
C GLY A 181 2.79 -0.07 -8.53
N THR A 182 3.11 1.20 -8.74
CA THR A 182 4.33 1.59 -9.46
C THR A 182 5.59 1.30 -8.64
N ALA A 183 5.54 1.46 -7.32
CA ALA A 183 6.62 1.09 -6.41
C ALA A 183 6.84 -0.43 -6.40
N LEU A 184 5.77 -1.25 -6.39
CA LEU A 184 5.88 -2.70 -6.52
C LEU A 184 6.54 -3.10 -7.85
N LYS A 185 6.11 -2.49 -8.97
CA LYS A 185 6.72 -2.74 -10.29
C LYS A 185 8.21 -2.40 -10.31
N GLU A 186 8.61 -1.33 -9.63
CA GLU A 186 10.03 -0.98 -9.50
C GLU A 186 10.81 -2.02 -8.68
N VAL A 187 10.27 -2.48 -7.54
CA VAL A 187 10.90 -3.57 -6.76
C VAL A 187 11.00 -4.85 -7.60
N ALA A 188 9.94 -5.24 -8.31
CA ALA A 188 9.94 -6.40 -9.21
C ALA A 188 10.99 -6.27 -10.33
N ARG A 189 11.14 -5.06 -10.90
CA ARG A 189 12.18 -4.76 -11.90
C ARG A 189 13.60 -4.93 -11.32
N LEU A 190 13.84 -4.43 -10.11
CA LEU A 190 15.14 -4.57 -9.42
C LEU A 190 15.51 -6.03 -9.18
N LEU A 191 14.52 -6.85 -8.86
CA LEU A 191 14.66 -8.28 -8.59
C LEU A 191 14.60 -9.14 -9.87
N ASN A 192 14.27 -8.53 -11.02
CA ASN A 192 14.02 -9.21 -12.28
C ASN A 192 12.93 -10.30 -12.17
N ILE A 193 11.85 -10.00 -11.44
CA ILE A 193 10.71 -10.88 -11.22
C ILE A 193 9.54 -10.40 -12.09
N PRO A 194 9.00 -11.27 -12.97
CA PRO A 194 7.82 -10.94 -13.77
C PRO A 194 6.54 -11.00 -12.93
N CYS A 195 5.46 -10.32 -13.39
CA CYS A 195 4.19 -10.27 -12.66
C CYS A 195 3.56 -11.66 -12.40
N GLU A 196 3.84 -12.64 -13.26
CA GLU A 196 3.42 -14.04 -13.12
C GLU A 196 4.02 -14.73 -11.89
N GLY A 197 5.08 -14.17 -11.29
CA GLY A 197 5.71 -14.67 -10.07
C GLY A 197 5.33 -13.90 -8.81
N ILE A 198 4.33 -13.01 -8.86
CA ILE A 198 4.01 -12.08 -7.77
C ILE A 198 2.63 -12.38 -7.18
N LEU A 199 2.55 -12.37 -5.83
CA LEU A 199 1.32 -12.30 -5.07
C LEU A 199 1.20 -10.93 -4.41
N THR A 200 0.00 -10.34 -4.47
CA THR A 200 -0.33 -9.10 -3.75
C THR A 200 -1.52 -9.31 -2.82
N ALA A 201 -1.48 -8.62 -1.65
CA ALA A 201 -2.60 -8.61 -0.71
C ALA A 201 -2.85 -7.18 -0.20
N GLY A 202 -4.13 -6.76 -0.18
CA GLY A 202 -4.55 -5.44 0.28
C GLY A 202 -6.04 -5.40 0.60
N ASP A 203 -6.47 -4.42 1.40
CA ASP A 203 -7.84 -4.33 1.91
C ASP A 203 -8.54 -3.00 1.63
N HIS A 204 -7.80 -1.96 1.19
CA HIS A 204 -8.36 -0.61 1.04
C HIS A 204 -8.11 0.03 -0.34
N TRP A 205 -8.69 1.21 -0.57
CA TRP A 205 -8.63 1.95 -1.86
C TRP A 205 -7.21 2.19 -2.38
N ASN A 206 -6.28 2.56 -1.51
CA ASN A 206 -4.88 2.81 -1.85
C ASN A 206 -4.14 1.56 -2.35
N ASP A 207 -4.67 0.36 -2.07
CA ASP A 207 -4.09 -0.91 -2.50
C ASP A 207 -4.45 -1.26 -3.95
N ILE A 208 -5.58 -0.75 -4.47
CA ILE A 208 -6.07 -1.10 -5.81
C ILE A 208 -4.97 -0.97 -6.87
N SER A 209 -4.08 0.01 -6.72
CA SER A 209 -2.98 0.21 -7.68
C SER A 209 -1.99 -0.97 -7.73
N MET A 210 -1.77 -1.69 -6.62
CA MET A 210 -0.91 -2.89 -6.59
C MET A 210 -1.67 -4.20 -6.81
N LEU A 211 -3.01 -4.18 -6.67
CA LEU A 211 -3.87 -5.33 -6.90
C LEU A 211 -4.24 -5.52 -8.39
N GLN A 212 -3.62 -4.77 -9.30
CA GLN A 212 -3.86 -4.87 -10.74
C GLN A 212 -3.24 -6.15 -11.33
N PRO A 213 -3.87 -6.78 -12.35
CA PRO A 213 -3.32 -7.95 -13.04
C PRO A 213 -1.93 -7.71 -13.65
N GLU A 214 -1.60 -6.45 -13.98
CA GLU A 214 -0.29 -6.06 -14.50
C GLU A 214 0.78 -5.97 -13.39
N CYS A 215 0.39 -6.08 -12.12
CA CYS A 215 1.28 -6.07 -10.96
C CYS A 215 1.54 -7.48 -10.43
N ALA A 216 0.52 -8.36 -10.47
CA ALA A 216 0.61 -9.67 -9.83
C ALA A 216 -0.30 -10.71 -10.48
N GLN A 217 0.14 -11.96 -10.48
CA GLN A 217 -0.64 -13.13 -10.88
C GLN A 217 -1.69 -13.47 -9.84
N TRP A 218 -1.30 -13.49 -8.56
CA TRP A 218 -2.17 -13.84 -7.45
C TRP A 218 -2.54 -12.60 -6.65
N VAL A 219 -3.83 -12.28 -6.63
CA VAL A 219 -4.37 -11.10 -5.94
C VAL A 219 -5.29 -11.56 -4.83
N VAL A 220 -5.05 -11.06 -3.62
CA VAL A 220 -5.72 -11.47 -2.39
C VAL A 220 -6.37 -10.27 -1.71
N ALA A 221 -7.61 -10.42 -1.26
CA ALA A 221 -8.24 -9.51 -0.31
C ALA A 221 -8.67 -10.30 0.94
N PRO A 222 -8.28 -9.86 2.15
CA PRO A 222 -8.78 -10.44 3.40
C PRO A 222 -10.29 -10.17 3.56
N ALA A 223 -10.96 -10.88 4.48
CA ALA A 223 -12.41 -10.75 4.65
C ALA A 223 -12.85 -9.36 5.12
N ASN A 224 -11.99 -8.65 5.85
CA ASN A 224 -12.22 -7.27 6.29
C ASN A 224 -12.02 -6.22 5.19
N ALA A 225 -11.60 -6.61 3.98
CA ALA A 225 -11.43 -5.66 2.88
C ALA A 225 -12.74 -4.91 2.61
N ILE A 226 -12.63 -3.61 2.30
CA ILE A 226 -13.80 -2.81 1.96
C ILE A 226 -14.55 -3.42 0.76
N PRO A 227 -15.88 -3.24 0.67
CA PRO A 227 -16.73 -3.87 -0.36
C PRO A 227 -16.21 -3.65 -1.78
N GLU A 228 -15.68 -2.47 -2.06
CA GLU A 228 -15.19 -2.08 -3.38
C GLU A 228 -13.92 -2.85 -3.77
N VAL A 229 -12.98 -3.01 -2.83
CA VAL A 229 -11.77 -3.82 -3.05
C VAL A 229 -12.15 -5.29 -3.23
N ALA A 230 -13.04 -5.82 -2.36
CA ALA A 230 -13.52 -7.19 -2.50
C ALA A 230 -14.25 -7.42 -3.83
N GLN A 231 -15.06 -6.45 -4.30
CA GLN A 231 -15.71 -6.51 -5.61
C GLN A 231 -14.69 -6.46 -6.75
N TYR A 232 -13.70 -5.58 -6.65
CA TYR A 232 -12.63 -5.48 -7.64
C TYR A 232 -11.86 -6.81 -7.75
N VAL A 233 -11.38 -7.34 -6.62
CA VAL A 233 -10.61 -8.60 -6.59
C VAL A 233 -11.42 -9.77 -7.16
N ARG A 234 -12.73 -9.87 -6.85
CA ARG A 234 -13.62 -10.87 -7.50
C ARG A 234 -13.70 -10.68 -9.02
N SER A 235 -13.76 -9.43 -9.50
CA SER A 235 -13.91 -9.14 -10.93
C SER A 235 -12.72 -9.59 -11.78
N ILE A 236 -11.54 -9.70 -11.15
CA ILE A 236 -10.30 -10.17 -11.78
C ILE A 236 -9.97 -11.63 -11.44
N ASN A 237 -10.92 -12.39 -10.87
CA ASN A 237 -10.76 -13.76 -10.39
C ASN A 237 -9.67 -13.93 -9.30
N GLY A 238 -9.42 -12.90 -8.49
CA GLY A 238 -8.56 -12.98 -7.32
C GLY A 238 -9.24 -13.72 -6.15
N PHE A 239 -8.49 -13.97 -5.10
CA PHE A 239 -8.91 -14.69 -3.92
C PHE A 239 -9.48 -13.74 -2.85
N ILE A 240 -10.71 -14.00 -2.41
CA ILE A 240 -11.28 -13.37 -1.22
C ILE A 240 -11.15 -14.35 -0.08
N ALA A 241 -10.31 -14.00 0.87
CA ALA A 241 -10.08 -14.86 2.03
C ALA A 241 -11.32 -14.93 2.94
N PRO A 242 -11.62 -16.09 3.55
CA PRO A 242 -12.65 -16.20 4.58
C PRO A 242 -12.29 -15.54 5.91
N SER A 243 -10.99 -15.32 6.17
CA SER A 243 -10.49 -14.71 7.42
C SER A 243 -10.00 -13.29 7.22
N ASP A 244 -10.00 -12.53 8.32
CA ASP A 244 -9.54 -11.13 8.35
C ASP A 244 -8.01 -11.03 8.41
N CYS A 245 -7.48 -9.91 7.91
CA CYS A 245 -6.09 -9.48 8.08
C CYS A 245 -5.07 -10.60 7.77
N GLY A 246 -4.07 -10.77 8.64
CA GLY A 246 -2.97 -11.72 8.44
C GLY A 246 -3.40 -13.19 8.29
N LEU A 247 -4.54 -13.61 8.87
CA LEU A 247 -5.08 -14.96 8.59
C LEU A 247 -5.58 -15.06 7.16
N GLY A 248 -6.25 -14.02 6.65
CA GLY A 248 -6.67 -13.96 5.25
C GLY A 248 -5.49 -13.94 4.29
N VAL A 249 -4.39 -13.26 4.65
CA VAL A 249 -3.15 -13.30 3.86
C VAL A 249 -2.55 -14.70 3.84
N LEU A 250 -2.56 -15.42 4.97
CA LEU A 250 -2.10 -16.82 5.03
C LEU A 250 -2.90 -17.72 4.10
N GLU A 251 -4.23 -17.63 4.15
CA GLU A 251 -5.13 -18.42 3.29
C GLU A 251 -4.91 -18.11 1.80
N GLY A 252 -4.71 -16.82 1.46
CA GLY A 252 -4.38 -16.40 0.10
C GLY A 252 -3.01 -16.90 -0.38
N LEU A 253 -2.02 -16.92 0.51
CA LEU A 253 -0.70 -17.47 0.20
C LEU A 253 -0.76 -19.00 -0.01
N GLU A 254 -1.52 -19.71 0.81
CA GLU A 254 -1.74 -21.15 0.64
C GLU A 254 -2.51 -21.47 -0.65
N TRP A 255 -3.51 -20.65 -0.99
CA TRP A 255 -4.21 -20.75 -2.28
C TRP A 255 -3.25 -20.60 -3.45
N ALA A 256 -2.41 -19.56 -3.47
CA ALA A 256 -1.45 -19.33 -4.54
C ALA A 256 -0.43 -20.48 -4.66
N LEU A 257 0.06 -21.01 -3.52
CA LEU A 257 0.99 -22.14 -3.51
C LEU A 257 0.37 -23.45 -4.01
N ASN A 258 -0.95 -23.62 -3.90
CA ASN A 258 -1.66 -24.77 -4.44
C ASN A 258 -2.01 -24.65 -5.93
N ASP A 259 -1.96 -23.43 -6.49
CA ASP A 259 -2.18 -23.12 -7.91
C ASP A 259 -0.91 -23.36 -8.76
N ILE A 260 0.23 -23.52 -8.11
CA ILE A 260 1.54 -23.80 -8.72
C ILE A 260 1.72 -25.33 -8.84
#